data_2f95c7b0d7380938c3bc7e584e0a9aa2
#
_entry.id   2f95c7b0d7380938c3bc7e584e0a9aa2
#
_cell.length_a   1.000
_cell.length_b   1.000
_cell.length_c   1.000
_cell.angle_alpha   90.00
_cell.angle_beta   90.00
_cell.angle_gamma   90.00
#
_symmetry.space_group_name_H-M   'P 1'
#
loop_
_entity.id
_entity.type
_entity.pdbx_description
1 polymer ?
#
loop_
_entity_poly.entity_id
_entity_poly.type
_entity_poly.pdbx_seq_one_letter_code
_entity_poly.pdbx_strand_id
1 'polypeptide(L)'
;MTKKKGFTDEERAAMKARARELKAEARAADGERDVLAAIAELPEPDRAMAERLHALITAGAPALSPKTWYGMPAYAKDGNVLCFFQGAK
;
A
#
# COMPACT_ATOMS: atom_id res chain seq x y z
N MET A 1 -28.82 16.97 27.14
CA MET A 1 -28.50 16.38 27.07
C MET A 1 -27.85 15.95 27.27
N THR A 2 -27.59 15.62 27.18
CA THR A 2 -27.10 15.06 27.26
C THR A 2 -26.44 14.62 27.09
N LYS A 3 -26.03 14.44 27.04
CA LYS A 3 -25.45 13.96 26.84
C LYS A 3 -24.93 13.40 27.02
N LYS A 4 -24.93 13.19 27.00
CA LYS A 4 -24.59 12.46 27.04
C LYS A 4 -23.48 11.91 27.15
N LYS A 5 -23.10 11.33 27.39
CA LYS A 5 -22.11 10.56 27.44
C LYS A 5 -21.57 10.19 26.15
N GLY A 6 -21.79 10.43 25.17
CA GLY A 6 -21.24 10.12 23.88
C GLY A 6 -20.36 11.20 23.37
N PHE A 7 -19.67 10.91 22.31
CA PHE A 7 -18.85 11.90 21.63
C PHE A 7 -19.74 12.76 20.76
N THR A 8 -19.30 13.98 20.50
CA THR A 8 -19.98 14.83 19.52
C THR A 8 -19.84 14.24 18.14
N ASP A 9 -20.66 14.71 17.22
CA ASP A 9 -20.57 14.27 15.84
C ASP A 9 -19.19 14.56 15.25
N GLU A 10 -18.62 15.71 15.61
CA GLU A 10 -17.30 16.07 15.14
C GLU A 10 -16.25 15.13 15.70
N GLU A 11 -16.38 14.77 16.96
CA GLU A 11 -15.43 13.86 17.58
C GLU A 11 -15.53 12.48 16.96
N ARG A 12 -16.74 12.02 16.67
CA ARG A 12 -16.92 10.74 16.01
C ARG A 12 -16.33 10.73 14.63
N ALA A 13 -16.53 11.81 13.89
CA ALA A 13 -15.98 11.91 12.56
C ALA A 13 -14.46 11.87 12.61
N ALA A 14 -13.87 12.57 13.57
CA ALA A 14 -12.43 12.58 13.72
C ALA A 14 -11.89 11.20 14.08
N MET A 15 -12.61 10.49 14.94
CA MET A 15 -12.18 9.14 15.33
C MET A 15 -12.27 8.19 14.15
N LYS A 16 -13.34 8.29 13.36
CA LYS A 16 -13.46 7.46 12.17
C LYS A 16 -12.37 7.76 11.16
N ALA A 17 -12.07 9.04 10.97
CA ALA A 17 -11.02 9.42 10.04
C ALA A 17 -9.69 8.88 10.50
N ARG A 18 -9.39 8.98 11.80
CA ARG A 18 -8.14 8.47 12.33
C ARG A 18 -8.06 6.95 12.20
N ALA A 19 -9.16 6.26 12.50
CA ALA A 19 -9.16 4.81 12.35
C ALA A 19 -8.93 4.39 10.91
N ARG A 20 -9.51 5.15 9.97
CA ARG A 20 -9.33 4.87 8.55
C ARG A 20 -7.89 5.10 8.13
N GLU A 21 -7.27 6.19 8.65
CA GLU A 21 -5.87 6.47 8.37
C GLU A 21 -4.96 5.38 8.90
N LEU A 22 -5.23 4.91 10.10
CA LEU A 22 -4.41 3.85 10.70
C LEU A 22 -4.54 2.56 9.91
N LYS A 23 -5.73 2.23 9.45
CA LYS A 23 -5.93 1.07 8.61
C LYS A 23 -5.21 1.19 7.30
N ALA A 24 -5.26 2.38 6.70
CA ALA A 24 -4.58 2.60 5.44
C ALA A 24 -3.07 2.48 5.59
N GLU A 25 -2.53 3.02 6.69
CA GLU A 25 -1.11 2.90 6.96
C GLU A 25 -0.70 1.46 7.17
N ALA A 26 -1.50 0.69 7.90
CA ALA A 26 -1.21 -0.71 8.14
C ALA A 26 -1.26 -1.51 6.84
N ARG A 27 -2.24 -1.23 5.99
CA ARG A 27 -2.34 -1.91 4.72
C ARG A 27 -1.20 -1.56 3.78
N ALA A 28 -0.77 -0.29 3.82
CA ALA A 28 0.35 0.12 2.99
C ALA A 28 1.63 -0.59 3.43
N ALA A 29 1.85 -0.70 4.75
CA ALA A 29 3.02 -1.39 5.26
C ALA A 29 2.98 -2.87 4.91
N ASP A 30 1.81 -3.50 5.03
CA ASP A 30 1.65 -4.90 4.67
C ASP A 30 1.84 -5.10 3.18
N GLY A 31 1.32 -4.17 2.37
CA GLY A 31 1.47 -4.25 0.93
C GLY A 31 2.92 -4.16 0.51
N GLU A 32 3.67 -3.26 1.11
CA GLU A 32 5.09 -3.14 0.80
C GLU A 32 5.84 -4.39 1.20
N ARG A 33 5.53 -4.93 2.37
CA ARG A 33 6.16 -6.18 2.80
C ARG A 33 5.89 -7.31 1.83
N ASP A 34 4.65 -7.41 1.37
CA ASP A 34 4.26 -8.44 0.40
C ASP A 34 4.98 -8.25 -0.92
N VAL A 35 5.10 -7.01 -1.38
CA VAL A 35 5.81 -6.71 -2.62
C VAL A 35 7.29 -7.09 -2.49
N LEU A 36 7.92 -6.73 -1.38
CA LEU A 36 9.32 -7.05 -1.19
C LEU A 36 9.53 -8.57 -1.13
N ALA A 37 8.61 -9.30 -0.52
CA ALA A 37 8.70 -10.75 -0.49
C ALA A 37 8.54 -11.34 -1.88
N ALA A 38 7.62 -10.81 -2.67
CA ALA A 38 7.44 -11.28 -4.04
C ALA A 38 8.68 -11.01 -4.88
N ILE A 39 9.28 -9.83 -4.70
CA ILE A 39 10.50 -9.50 -5.42
C ILE A 39 11.63 -10.45 -5.04
N ALA A 40 11.74 -10.78 -3.75
CA ALA A 40 12.81 -11.65 -3.28
C ALA A 40 12.73 -13.04 -3.89
N GLU A 41 11.56 -13.45 -4.33
CA GLU A 41 11.39 -14.76 -4.93
C GLU A 41 11.65 -14.78 -6.43
N LEU A 42 11.87 -13.62 -7.03
CA LEU A 42 12.13 -13.57 -8.46
C LEU A 42 13.56 -14.04 -8.76
N PRO A 43 13.75 -14.75 -9.87
CA PRO A 43 15.11 -15.06 -10.31
C PRO A 43 15.78 -13.83 -10.86
N GLU A 44 17.13 -13.87 -10.89
CA GLU A 44 17.85 -12.81 -11.56
C GLU A 44 17.77 -13.02 -13.06
N PRO A 45 17.77 -11.95 -13.86
CA PRO A 45 17.96 -10.55 -13.46
C PRO A 45 16.66 -9.85 -13.07
N ASP A 46 15.53 -10.56 -13.09
CA ASP A 46 14.24 -9.95 -12.82
C ASP A 46 14.19 -9.35 -11.43
N ARG A 47 14.82 -10.02 -10.46
CA ARG A 47 14.80 -9.52 -9.10
C ARG A 47 15.47 -8.17 -8.99
N ALA A 48 16.64 -8.00 -9.59
CA ALA A 48 17.34 -6.72 -9.55
C ALA A 48 16.54 -5.62 -10.21
N MET A 49 15.89 -5.95 -11.33
CA MET A 49 15.07 -4.98 -12.03
C MET A 49 13.86 -4.57 -11.20
N ALA A 50 13.22 -5.54 -10.55
CA ALA A 50 12.06 -5.25 -9.71
C ALA A 50 12.45 -4.42 -8.49
N GLU A 51 13.60 -4.70 -7.90
CA GLU A 51 14.09 -3.93 -6.76
C GLU A 51 14.33 -2.48 -7.16
N ARG A 52 14.93 -2.28 -8.31
CA ARG A 52 15.18 -0.94 -8.80
C ARG A 52 13.88 -0.20 -9.11
N LEU A 53 12.94 -0.89 -9.74
CA LEU A 53 11.65 -0.29 -10.06
C LEU A 53 10.91 0.10 -8.78
N HIS A 54 10.94 -0.77 -7.78
CA HIS A 54 10.29 -0.48 -6.51
C HIS A 54 10.90 0.78 -5.88
N ALA A 55 12.23 0.89 -5.87
CA ALA A 55 12.88 2.06 -5.30
C ALA A 55 12.52 3.32 -6.06
N LEU A 56 12.46 3.24 -7.40
CA LEU A 56 12.12 4.40 -8.21
C LEU A 56 10.69 4.85 -7.97
N ILE A 57 9.77 3.89 -7.89
CA ILE A 57 8.36 4.23 -7.68
C ILE A 57 8.14 4.81 -6.30
N THR A 58 8.73 4.20 -5.27
CA THR A 58 8.52 4.70 -3.91
C THR A 58 9.12 6.08 -3.72
N ALA A 59 10.21 6.38 -4.41
CA ALA A 59 10.83 7.70 -4.31
C ALA A 59 10.13 8.73 -5.18
N GLY A 60 9.69 8.34 -6.38
CA GLY A 60 9.16 9.30 -7.33
C GLY A 60 7.64 9.42 -7.32
N ALA A 61 6.94 8.44 -6.80
CA ALA A 61 5.48 8.46 -6.79
C ALA A 61 4.95 7.94 -5.46
N PRO A 62 5.20 8.68 -4.37
CA PRO A 62 4.80 8.20 -3.04
C PRO A 62 3.30 8.04 -2.86
N ALA A 63 2.50 8.61 -3.76
CA ALA A 63 1.06 8.44 -3.70
C ALA A 63 0.61 7.04 -4.12
N LEU A 64 1.48 6.27 -4.77
CA LEU A 64 1.15 4.91 -5.16
C LEU A 64 1.39 3.97 -3.99
N SER A 65 0.47 3.05 -3.80
CA SER A 65 0.55 2.07 -2.73
C SER A 65 1.03 0.73 -3.28
N PRO A 66 2.10 0.17 -2.71
CA PRO A 66 2.54 -1.16 -3.16
C PRO A 66 1.57 -2.23 -2.71
N LYS A 67 1.36 -3.21 -3.56
CA LYS A 67 0.56 -4.38 -3.22
C LYS A 67 0.93 -5.49 -4.17
N THR A 68 0.54 -6.72 -3.83
CA THR A 68 0.71 -7.82 -4.78
C THR A 68 -0.57 -7.98 -5.56
N TRP A 69 -0.42 -8.33 -6.83
CA TRP A 69 -1.52 -8.54 -7.76
C TRP A 69 -1.20 -9.80 -8.53
N TYR A 70 -1.99 -10.85 -8.30
CA TYR A 70 -1.69 -12.17 -8.86
C TYR A 70 -0.26 -12.60 -8.56
N GLY A 71 0.21 -12.30 -7.33
CA GLY A 71 1.55 -12.66 -6.91
C GLY A 71 2.66 -11.80 -7.45
N MET A 72 2.33 -10.73 -8.17
CA MET A 72 3.31 -9.83 -8.77
C MET A 72 3.34 -8.51 -8.03
N PRO A 73 4.51 -7.86 -7.95
CA PRO A 73 4.56 -6.51 -7.42
C PRO A 73 3.70 -5.57 -8.24
N ALA A 74 2.87 -4.80 -7.56
CA ALA A 74 1.97 -3.88 -8.23
C ALA A 74 1.90 -2.59 -7.43
N TYR A 75 1.45 -1.53 -8.09
CA TYR A 75 1.38 -0.22 -7.47
C TYR A 75 0.04 0.40 -7.83
N ALA A 76 -0.69 0.80 -6.80
CA ALA A 76 -2.07 1.21 -6.97
C ALA A 76 -2.29 2.60 -6.42
N LYS A 77 -3.28 3.27 -6.97
CA LYS A 77 -3.74 4.55 -6.44
C LYS A 77 -5.25 4.46 -6.29
N ASP A 78 -5.71 4.79 -5.08
CA ASP A 78 -7.15 4.78 -4.78
C ASP A 78 -7.79 3.43 -5.11
N GLY A 79 -7.05 2.36 -4.82
CA GLY A 79 -7.56 1.01 -5.02
C GLY A 79 -7.43 0.47 -6.43
N ASN A 80 -6.95 1.28 -7.36
CA ASN A 80 -6.80 0.85 -8.75
C ASN A 80 -5.34 0.62 -9.06
N VAL A 81 -5.03 -0.56 -9.60
CA VAL A 81 -3.67 -0.88 -9.99
C VAL A 81 -3.31 -0.07 -11.24
N LEU A 82 -2.25 0.73 -11.13
CA LEU A 82 -1.80 1.54 -12.25
C LEU A 82 -0.68 0.87 -13.02
N CYS A 83 0.17 0.11 -12.34
CA CYS A 83 1.25 -0.61 -13.01
C CYS A 83 1.62 -1.82 -12.17
N PHE A 84 2.28 -2.76 -12.81
CA PHE A 84 2.77 -3.95 -12.12
C PHE A 84 4.00 -4.46 -12.85
N PHE A 85 4.79 -5.25 -12.13
CA PHE A 85 5.99 -5.85 -12.68
C PHE A 85 5.73 -7.33 -12.94
N GLN A 86 5.91 -7.74 -14.17
CA GLN A 86 5.78 -9.14 -14.54
C GLN A 86 7.14 -9.65 -14.97
N GLY A 87 7.58 -10.71 -14.31
CA GLY A 87 8.86 -11.31 -14.65
C GLY A 87 8.85 -11.90 -16.04
N ALA A 88 10.01 -11.95 -16.64
CA ALA A 88 10.17 -12.54 -17.95
C ALA A 88 10.23 -14.04 -17.80
N LYS A 89 9.18 -14.71 -18.23
CA LYS A 89 9.15 -16.17 -18.10
C LYS A 89 8.75 -16.83 -19.36
#